data_18a70cbfaed2f2bd7055d51d2cc3e575
#
_entry.id   18a70cbfaed2f2bd7055d51d2cc3e575
#
_cell.length_a   1.000
_cell.length_b   1.000
_cell.length_c   1.000
_cell.angle_alpha   90.00
_cell.angle_beta   90.00
_cell.angle_gamma   90.00
#
_symmetry.space_group_name_H-M   'P 1'
#
loop_
_entity.id
_entity.type
_entity.pdbx_description
1 polymer ?
#
loop_
_entity_poly.entity_id
_entity_poly.type
_entity_poly.pdbx_seq_one_letter_code
_entity_poly.pdbx_strand_id
1 'polypeptide(L)'
;MKKLLATILALVMALSLCTIGWADVTTVKDETELKNAVANGGEIKLAKSISLTETMEVKGGKSVVIDMNGYDITATSSAAFKIENGSLRITGNGTVSGGTGSDYKLVYLLGSKESSAANYSTLTVDENVTVKCTDGYAVMISSNEGCAYGVVINIAGKLEAHYGGLYVNGMIKCLEGNVPVISTTASSIIKSEGVGIYAAGFAKWTLNGNIDATGGEAVSVKSGIFEIAGGKYKASGEYADPAVANGNGTEETGAAISITSNDGYAKKIQVTISGGTFESVNGNALYEGIAKNGDVSAAAKSFATVSVTDGTFNGNEQKEAIAITTADNKAVVSGGTFSTSVKGYVVSGLNYEAVNGGEYTYHGDINSAVAAAGANGEIKNLKETPAQGSDHDVILKDGDTVVTTLRTSATSVDLPTLTKTGYTFKGWKDDAGKVHTGTFTLPSQAVTDNFYLTAVWSANSYYYYAPTTTDTKTDSPKTFDVGVGIYAVTALLSVTGMAWAGKKRH
;
A
#
# COMPACT_ATOMS: atom_id res chain seq x y z
N MET A 1 -15.21 -10.62 7.38
CA MET A 1 -14.40 -10.08 6.28
C MET A 1 -13.08 -10.81 6.09
N LYS A 2 -12.18 -10.99 7.09
CA LYS A 2 -10.88 -11.71 6.92
C LYS A 2 -10.99 -13.13 6.34
N LYS A 3 -12.05 -13.88 6.64
CA LYS A 3 -12.27 -15.24 6.10
C LYS A 3 -12.72 -15.25 4.63
N LEU A 4 -13.42 -14.21 4.18
CA LEU A 4 -13.86 -14.08 2.79
C LEU A 4 -12.69 -13.71 1.86
N LEU A 5 -11.80 -12.82 2.34
CA LEU A 5 -10.58 -12.40 1.61
C LEU A 5 -9.60 -13.58 1.42
N ALA A 6 -9.39 -14.40 2.47
CA ALA A 6 -8.56 -15.59 2.39
C ALA A 6 -9.14 -16.64 1.43
N THR A 7 -10.47 -16.73 1.32
CA THR A 7 -11.15 -17.67 0.44
C THR A 7 -11.04 -17.24 -1.03
N ILE A 8 -11.10 -15.95 -1.33
CA ILE A 8 -10.95 -15.40 -2.68
C ILE A 8 -9.49 -15.56 -3.14
N LEU A 9 -8.51 -15.27 -2.26
CA LEU A 9 -7.08 -15.45 -2.58
C LEU A 9 -6.72 -16.93 -2.77
N ALA A 10 -7.29 -17.83 -1.95
CA ALA A 10 -7.10 -19.28 -2.10
C ALA A 10 -7.79 -19.82 -3.37
N LEU A 11 -8.93 -19.27 -3.78
CA LEU A 11 -9.63 -19.68 -5.00
C LEU A 11 -8.86 -19.22 -6.26
N VAL A 12 -8.25 -18.04 -6.24
CA VAL A 12 -7.40 -17.54 -7.35
C VAL A 12 -6.12 -18.37 -7.48
N MET A 13 -5.52 -18.79 -6.35
CA MET A 13 -4.34 -19.68 -6.39
C MET A 13 -4.71 -21.15 -6.72
N ALA A 14 -5.87 -21.63 -6.31
CA ALA A 14 -6.29 -23.01 -6.59
C ALA A 14 -6.66 -23.25 -8.07
N LEU A 15 -7.13 -22.22 -8.78
CA LEU A 15 -7.42 -22.30 -10.22
C LEU A 15 -6.15 -22.32 -11.08
N SER A 16 -4.97 -21.95 -10.54
CA SER A 16 -3.68 -22.06 -11.24
C SER A 16 -3.04 -23.46 -11.16
N LEU A 17 -3.62 -24.37 -10.37
CA LEU A 17 -3.14 -25.74 -10.15
C LEU A 17 -4.02 -26.80 -10.81
N CYS A 18 -4.76 -26.47 -11.88
CA CYS A 18 -5.27 -27.52 -12.73
C CYS A 18 -4.07 -28.30 -13.26
N THR A 19 -3.84 -29.50 -12.74
CA THR A 19 -2.95 -30.51 -13.32
C THR A 19 -3.44 -30.78 -14.73
N ILE A 20 -2.87 -30.07 -15.70
CA ILE A 20 -2.98 -30.44 -17.09
C ILE A 20 -2.29 -31.81 -17.20
N GLY A 21 -3.04 -32.85 -17.57
CA GLY A 21 -2.45 -34.12 -17.88
C GLY A 21 -1.31 -33.89 -18.89
N TRP A 22 -0.25 -34.67 -18.80
CA TRP A 22 0.97 -34.61 -19.61
C TRP A 22 0.65 -34.34 -21.07
N ALA A 23 0.49 -33.07 -21.46
CA ALA A 23 0.48 -32.67 -22.85
C ALA A 23 1.94 -32.55 -23.26
N ASP A 24 2.29 -33.09 -24.42
CA ASP A 24 3.65 -32.95 -24.96
C ASP A 24 4.00 -31.47 -25.07
N VAL A 25 5.10 -31.06 -24.41
CA VAL A 25 5.62 -29.68 -24.48
C VAL A 25 6.11 -29.44 -25.92
N THR A 26 5.51 -28.45 -26.58
CA THR A 26 5.90 -28.08 -27.95
C THR A 26 7.12 -27.14 -27.88
N THR A 27 8.28 -27.62 -28.34
CA THR A 27 9.50 -26.80 -28.43
C THR A 27 9.48 -26.00 -29.73
N VAL A 28 9.71 -24.70 -29.66
CA VAL A 28 9.67 -23.76 -30.80
C VAL A 28 10.95 -22.94 -30.91
N LYS A 29 11.34 -22.60 -32.13
CA LYS A 29 12.60 -21.90 -32.44
C LYS A 29 12.43 -20.69 -33.37
N ASP A 30 11.24 -20.45 -33.93
CA ASP A 30 10.96 -19.34 -34.81
C ASP A 30 9.49 -18.90 -34.70
N GLU A 31 9.18 -17.76 -35.35
CA GLU A 31 7.85 -17.14 -35.34
C GLU A 31 6.76 -18.08 -35.89
N THR A 32 7.04 -18.82 -36.94
CA THR A 32 6.07 -19.72 -37.56
C THR A 32 5.71 -20.88 -36.65
N GLU A 33 6.72 -21.50 -36.02
CA GLU A 33 6.49 -22.56 -35.03
C GLU A 33 5.73 -22.05 -33.81
N LEU A 34 6.09 -20.87 -33.30
CA LEU A 34 5.40 -20.25 -32.18
C LEU A 34 3.94 -19.93 -32.54
N LYS A 35 3.67 -19.35 -33.70
CA LYS A 35 2.31 -19.07 -34.18
C LYS A 35 1.43 -20.29 -34.23
N ASN A 36 1.97 -21.37 -34.79
CA ASN A 36 1.26 -22.67 -34.89
C ASN A 36 1.00 -23.24 -33.49
N ALA A 37 1.99 -23.19 -32.59
CA ALA A 37 1.85 -23.71 -31.24
C ALA A 37 0.82 -22.88 -30.44
N VAL A 38 0.84 -21.55 -30.52
CA VAL A 38 -0.16 -20.66 -29.89
C VAL A 38 -1.56 -20.93 -30.41
N ALA A 39 -1.73 -21.16 -31.73
CA ALA A 39 -3.03 -21.48 -32.32
C ALA A 39 -3.57 -22.85 -31.84
N ASN A 40 -2.70 -23.81 -31.54
CA ASN A 40 -3.07 -25.12 -31.01
C ASN A 40 -3.37 -25.06 -29.49
N GLY A 41 -2.69 -24.20 -28.76
CA GLY A 41 -2.71 -24.14 -27.30
C GLY A 41 -1.79 -25.19 -26.67
N GLY A 42 -1.73 -25.20 -25.33
CA GLY A 42 -0.89 -26.11 -24.56
C GLY A 42 0.41 -25.47 -24.07
N GLU A 43 1.39 -26.30 -23.70
CA GLU A 43 2.68 -25.87 -23.18
C GLU A 43 3.69 -25.70 -24.31
N ILE A 44 4.32 -24.54 -24.38
CA ILE A 44 5.29 -24.13 -25.38
C ILE A 44 6.60 -23.80 -24.67
N LYS A 45 7.72 -24.31 -25.17
CA LYS A 45 9.04 -24.02 -24.66
C LYS A 45 9.91 -23.39 -25.73
N LEU A 46 10.53 -22.27 -25.47
CA LEU A 46 11.45 -21.65 -26.40
C LEU A 46 12.78 -22.42 -26.46
N ALA A 47 13.30 -22.64 -27.67
CA ALA A 47 14.64 -23.18 -27.91
C ALA A 47 15.68 -22.10 -28.25
N LYS A 48 15.22 -20.91 -28.60
CA LYS A 48 16.04 -19.70 -28.85
C LYS A 48 15.14 -18.46 -28.79
N SER A 49 15.74 -17.27 -28.79
CA SER A 49 15.01 -16.00 -28.89
C SER A 49 14.31 -15.88 -30.25
N ILE A 50 13.09 -15.32 -30.23
CA ILE A 50 12.20 -15.23 -31.40
C ILE A 50 11.83 -13.76 -31.64
N SER A 51 11.97 -13.31 -32.88
CA SER A 51 11.47 -12.01 -33.34
C SER A 51 10.09 -12.21 -33.98
N LEU A 52 9.12 -11.37 -33.58
CA LEU A 52 7.76 -11.37 -34.11
C LEU A 52 7.60 -10.22 -35.10
N THR A 53 7.10 -10.52 -36.27
CA THR A 53 6.71 -9.54 -37.29
C THR A 53 5.21 -9.27 -37.27
N GLU A 54 4.44 -10.13 -36.62
CA GLU A 54 2.99 -10.00 -36.42
C GLU A 54 2.58 -10.32 -34.96
N THR A 55 1.41 -9.84 -34.55
CA THR A 55 0.85 -10.11 -33.23
C THR A 55 0.42 -11.57 -33.09
N MET A 56 0.84 -12.24 -32.03
CA MET A 56 0.36 -13.59 -31.68
C MET A 56 -1.02 -13.48 -31.03
N GLU A 57 -2.03 -14.16 -31.62
CA GLU A 57 -3.40 -14.15 -31.13
C GLU A 57 -3.72 -15.40 -30.31
N VAL A 58 -4.03 -15.21 -29.03
CA VAL A 58 -4.57 -16.27 -28.13
C VAL A 58 -6.09 -16.14 -28.11
N LYS A 59 -6.79 -17.07 -28.76
CA LYS A 59 -8.24 -17.00 -28.99
C LYS A 59 -8.93 -18.36 -28.99
N GLY A 60 -10.27 -18.39 -29.13
CA GLY A 60 -11.05 -19.63 -29.30
C GLY A 60 -11.03 -20.54 -28.07
N GLY A 61 -10.95 -19.98 -26.85
CA GLY A 61 -10.90 -20.74 -25.61
C GLY A 61 -9.57 -21.44 -25.35
N LYS A 62 -8.52 -21.15 -26.13
CA LYS A 62 -7.21 -21.79 -26.00
C LYS A 62 -6.51 -21.33 -24.71
N SER A 63 -5.87 -22.30 -24.04
CA SER A 63 -4.92 -22.04 -22.94
C SER A 63 -3.50 -22.26 -23.47
N VAL A 64 -2.67 -21.22 -23.34
CA VAL A 64 -1.28 -21.20 -23.83
C VAL A 64 -0.37 -20.89 -22.63
N VAL A 65 0.62 -21.72 -22.42
CA VAL A 65 1.71 -21.48 -21.46
C VAL A 65 3.01 -21.40 -22.25
N ILE A 66 3.72 -20.28 -22.15
CA ILE A 66 5.02 -20.08 -22.79
C ILE A 66 6.12 -20.10 -21.75
N ASP A 67 6.93 -21.15 -21.72
CA ASP A 67 8.20 -21.19 -20.97
C ASP A 67 9.28 -20.50 -21.80
N MET A 68 9.69 -19.33 -21.33
CA MET A 68 10.76 -18.54 -21.95
C MET A 68 12.10 -19.24 -21.95
N ASN A 69 12.36 -20.15 -21.00
CA ASN A 69 13.54 -21.02 -20.94
C ASN A 69 14.90 -20.27 -21.12
N GLY A 70 14.99 -19.02 -20.64
CA GLY A 70 16.17 -18.15 -20.76
C GLY A 70 16.28 -17.41 -22.08
N TYR A 71 15.26 -17.46 -22.94
CA TYR A 71 15.22 -16.77 -24.23
C TYR A 71 14.22 -15.62 -24.23
N ASP A 72 14.25 -14.78 -25.25
CA ASP A 72 13.43 -13.57 -25.37
C ASP A 72 12.48 -13.66 -26.58
N ILE A 73 11.37 -12.95 -26.49
CA ILE A 73 10.45 -12.67 -27.59
C ILE A 73 10.49 -11.17 -27.86
N THR A 74 10.79 -10.76 -29.11
CA THR A 74 10.84 -9.35 -29.49
C THR A 74 9.84 -9.07 -30.62
N ALA A 75 8.83 -8.24 -30.34
CA ALA A 75 7.93 -7.73 -31.39
C ALA A 75 8.56 -6.53 -32.08
N THR A 76 8.68 -6.57 -33.43
CA THR A 76 9.41 -5.57 -34.21
C THR A 76 8.53 -4.46 -34.77
N SER A 77 7.23 -4.69 -34.96
CA SER A 77 6.33 -3.71 -35.61
C SER A 77 4.92 -3.63 -35.02
N SER A 78 4.56 -4.48 -34.05
CA SER A 78 3.19 -4.58 -33.52
C SER A 78 3.21 -5.01 -32.06
N ALA A 79 2.03 -5.20 -31.46
CA ALA A 79 1.91 -5.86 -30.17
C ALA A 79 2.46 -7.31 -30.27
N ALA A 80 3.10 -7.79 -29.20
CA ALA A 80 3.55 -9.17 -29.15
C ALA A 80 2.36 -10.13 -29.03
N PHE A 81 1.40 -9.83 -28.14
CA PHE A 81 0.26 -10.69 -27.90
C PHE A 81 -1.06 -9.94 -27.85
N LYS A 82 -2.08 -10.53 -28.46
CA LYS A 82 -3.50 -10.21 -28.30
C LYS A 82 -4.20 -11.39 -27.66
N ILE A 83 -4.96 -11.15 -26.60
CA ILE A 83 -5.75 -12.18 -25.91
C ILE A 83 -7.23 -11.84 -26.02
N GLU A 84 -8.01 -12.72 -26.67
CA GLU A 84 -9.44 -12.56 -26.84
C GLU A 84 -10.11 -13.94 -26.78
N ASN A 85 -10.85 -14.22 -25.74
CA ASN A 85 -11.39 -15.57 -25.49
C ASN A 85 -10.27 -16.62 -25.43
N GLY A 86 -9.33 -16.43 -24.48
CA GLY A 86 -8.21 -17.36 -24.28
C GLY A 86 -7.39 -17.01 -23.05
N SER A 87 -6.41 -17.84 -22.74
CA SER A 87 -5.52 -17.68 -21.58
C SER A 87 -4.05 -17.74 -22.02
N LEU A 88 -3.27 -16.77 -21.63
CA LEU A 88 -1.81 -16.73 -21.80
C LEU A 88 -1.13 -16.68 -20.44
N ARG A 89 -0.23 -17.62 -20.18
CA ARG A 89 0.74 -17.59 -19.09
C ARG A 89 2.14 -17.53 -19.66
N ILE A 90 2.93 -16.58 -19.22
CA ILE A 90 4.34 -16.46 -19.59
C ILE A 90 5.16 -16.80 -18.34
N THR A 91 6.03 -17.79 -18.44
CA THR A 91 6.79 -18.37 -17.34
C THR A 91 8.26 -18.57 -17.71
N GLY A 92 9.09 -19.00 -16.76
CA GLY A 92 10.53 -19.15 -16.94
C GLY A 92 11.26 -17.82 -16.87
N ASN A 93 12.51 -17.79 -17.32
CA ASN A 93 13.32 -16.56 -17.38
C ASN A 93 13.35 -16.02 -18.81
N GLY A 94 13.03 -14.75 -19.00
CA GLY A 94 13.13 -14.11 -20.31
C GLY A 94 12.34 -12.82 -20.40
N THR A 95 12.48 -12.13 -21.53
CA THR A 95 11.85 -10.82 -21.79
C THR A 95 10.95 -10.91 -23.02
N VAL A 96 9.70 -10.44 -22.86
CA VAL A 96 8.86 -10.07 -24.00
C VAL A 96 9.05 -8.57 -24.21
N SER A 97 9.59 -8.15 -25.34
CA SER A 97 9.92 -6.76 -25.63
C SER A 97 9.33 -6.28 -26.97
N GLY A 98 9.26 -4.95 -27.14
CA GLY A 98 8.79 -4.32 -28.37
C GLY A 98 7.78 -3.21 -28.11
N GLY A 99 6.74 -3.14 -28.97
CA GLY A 99 5.73 -2.07 -28.86
C GLY A 99 6.27 -0.74 -29.37
N THR A 100 6.92 -0.75 -30.55
CA THR A 100 7.43 0.43 -31.25
C THR A 100 6.42 0.92 -32.29
N GLY A 101 6.37 2.21 -32.54
CA GLY A 101 5.53 2.83 -33.57
C GLY A 101 4.15 3.26 -33.06
N SER A 102 3.11 3.12 -33.91
CA SER A 102 1.75 3.58 -33.57
C SER A 102 0.96 2.69 -32.62
N ASP A 103 1.48 1.53 -32.27
CA ASP A 103 0.84 0.59 -31.34
C ASP A 103 1.30 0.87 -29.91
N TYR A 104 0.45 1.54 -29.16
CA TYR A 104 0.71 1.96 -27.76
C TYR A 104 0.61 0.82 -26.72
N LYS A 105 0.77 -0.44 -27.13
CA LYS A 105 0.57 -1.62 -26.25
C LYS A 105 1.39 -2.81 -26.71
N LEU A 106 2.04 -3.49 -25.78
CA LEU A 106 2.81 -4.70 -26.10
C LEU A 106 1.99 -5.97 -25.93
N VAL A 107 1.24 -6.08 -24.83
CA VAL A 107 0.27 -7.16 -24.60
C VAL A 107 -1.09 -6.53 -24.34
N TYR A 108 -2.12 -6.97 -25.07
CA TYR A 108 -3.44 -6.42 -24.82
C TYR A 108 -4.54 -7.48 -24.80
N LEU A 109 -5.57 -7.19 -23.98
CA LEU A 109 -6.69 -8.08 -23.74
C LEU A 109 -7.99 -7.41 -24.19
N LEU A 110 -8.86 -8.17 -24.82
CA LEU A 110 -10.25 -7.80 -25.06
C LEU A 110 -11.15 -8.67 -24.18
N GLY A 111 -12.10 -8.04 -23.51
CA GLY A 111 -13.11 -8.76 -22.73
C GLY A 111 -14.33 -9.13 -23.58
N SER A 112 -15.22 -9.92 -22.97
CA SER A 112 -16.52 -10.26 -23.52
C SER A 112 -17.48 -9.08 -23.40
N LYS A 113 -18.53 -9.08 -24.23
CA LYS A 113 -19.74 -8.23 -24.10
C LYS A 113 -20.73 -8.83 -23.10
N GLU A 114 -20.63 -10.13 -22.84
CA GLU A 114 -21.56 -10.85 -21.97
C GLU A 114 -21.16 -10.69 -20.50
N SER A 115 -22.02 -10.07 -19.71
CA SER A 115 -21.74 -9.73 -18.30
C SER A 115 -21.48 -10.95 -17.40
N SER A 116 -21.95 -12.12 -17.79
CA SER A 116 -21.72 -13.40 -17.10
C SER A 116 -20.42 -14.09 -17.49
N ALA A 117 -19.71 -13.63 -18.55
CA ALA A 117 -18.46 -14.23 -18.99
C ALA A 117 -17.44 -14.21 -17.86
N ALA A 118 -16.81 -15.35 -17.55
CA ALA A 118 -15.78 -15.48 -16.56
C ALA A 118 -14.50 -16.03 -17.22
N ASN A 119 -13.33 -15.50 -16.85
CA ASN A 119 -12.03 -15.94 -17.40
C ASN A 119 -12.00 -15.96 -18.94
N TYR A 120 -12.66 -14.99 -19.57
CA TYR A 120 -12.75 -14.89 -21.02
C TYR A 120 -11.39 -14.59 -21.64
N SER A 121 -10.66 -13.61 -21.08
CA SER A 121 -9.30 -13.30 -21.49
C SER A 121 -8.40 -13.20 -20.27
N THR A 122 -7.42 -14.09 -20.16
CA THR A 122 -6.55 -14.19 -18.99
C THR A 122 -5.09 -13.99 -19.37
N LEU A 123 -4.37 -13.16 -18.62
CA LEU A 123 -2.92 -13.02 -18.68
C LEU A 123 -2.30 -13.31 -17.30
N THR A 124 -1.28 -14.16 -17.29
CA THR A 124 -0.40 -14.34 -16.12
C THR A 124 1.04 -14.11 -16.53
N VAL A 125 1.74 -13.24 -15.80
CA VAL A 125 3.17 -12.98 -15.95
C VAL A 125 3.87 -13.45 -14.68
N ASP A 126 4.65 -14.52 -14.79
CA ASP A 126 5.34 -15.12 -13.64
C ASP A 126 6.58 -14.32 -13.21
N GLU A 127 7.10 -14.55 -12.00
CA GLU A 127 8.09 -13.72 -11.29
C GLU A 127 9.37 -13.36 -12.08
N ASN A 128 9.89 -14.30 -12.88
CA ASN A 128 11.16 -14.12 -13.60
C ASN A 128 10.97 -13.62 -15.04
N VAL A 129 9.76 -13.24 -15.40
CA VAL A 129 9.43 -12.72 -16.73
C VAL A 129 9.40 -11.20 -16.69
N THR A 130 9.99 -10.58 -17.71
CA THR A 130 9.89 -9.15 -17.97
C THR A 130 9.04 -8.90 -19.21
N VAL A 131 8.05 -8.01 -19.11
CA VAL A 131 7.30 -7.46 -20.25
C VAL A 131 7.73 -6.01 -20.41
N LYS A 132 8.41 -5.68 -21.54
CA LYS A 132 9.05 -4.37 -21.76
C LYS A 132 8.53 -3.69 -23.02
N CYS A 133 7.72 -2.66 -22.85
CA CYS A 133 7.19 -1.85 -23.95
C CYS A 133 8.04 -0.60 -24.15
N THR A 134 8.54 -0.38 -25.38
CA THR A 134 9.46 0.71 -25.69
C THR A 134 8.74 2.06 -25.82
N ASP A 135 7.57 2.10 -26.51
CA ASP A 135 6.88 3.36 -26.85
C ASP A 135 5.43 3.43 -26.37
N GLY A 136 5.02 2.57 -25.42
CA GLY A 136 3.63 2.49 -25.03
C GLY A 136 3.39 1.90 -23.63
N TYR A 137 2.30 1.14 -23.51
CA TYR A 137 1.90 0.42 -22.31
C TYR A 137 2.36 -1.05 -22.39
N ALA A 138 2.91 -1.58 -21.29
CA ALA A 138 3.32 -2.98 -21.26
C ALA A 138 2.10 -3.89 -21.37
N VAL A 139 1.02 -3.63 -20.62
CA VAL A 139 -0.22 -4.41 -20.66
C VAL A 139 -1.42 -3.47 -20.69
N MET A 140 -2.38 -3.74 -21.60
CA MET A 140 -3.57 -2.93 -21.78
C MET A 140 -4.84 -3.79 -21.80
N ILE A 141 -5.90 -3.31 -21.14
CA ILE A 141 -7.26 -3.80 -21.35
C ILE A 141 -8.00 -2.84 -22.27
N SER A 142 -8.42 -3.34 -23.42
CA SER A 142 -9.20 -2.60 -24.40
C SER A 142 -10.70 -2.79 -24.18
N SER A 143 -11.48 -1.75 -24.49
CA SER A 143 -12.94 -1.79 -24.42
C SER A 143 -13.53 -2.61 -25.58
N ASN A 144 -14.57 -3.37 -25.26
CA ASN A 144 -15.46 -4.00 -26.22
C ASN A 144 -16.89 -3.49 -26.00
N GLU A 145 -17.33 -2.54 -26.82
CA GLU A 145 -18.65 -1.88 -26.69
C GLU A 145 -18.92 -1.30 -25.29
N GLY A 146 -17.91 -0.68 -24.67
CA GLY A 146 -18.04 -0.06 -23.35
C GLY A 146 -17.85 -0.99 -22.15
N CYS A 147 -17.56 -2.26 -22.38
CA CYS A 147 -17.31 -3.26 -21.34
C CYS A 147 -16.03 -4.07 -21.62
N ALA A 148 -15.61 -4.87 -20.68
CA ALA A 148 -14.51 -5.83 -20.82
C ALA A 148 -14.72 -7.00 -19.84
N TYR A 149 -15.85 -7.70 -19.94
CA TYR A 149 -16.18 -8.76 -19.00
C TYR A 149 -15.25 -9.98 -19.12
N GLY A 150 -14.95 -10.58 -18.00
CA GLY A 150 -14.17 -11.80 -17.90
C GLY A 150 -12.66 -11.63 -18.12
N VAL A 151 -12.15 -10.40 -18.11
CA VAL A 151 -10.70 -10.16 -18.14
C VAL A 151 -10.10 -10.41 -16.77
N VAL A 152 -9.01 -11.20 -16.73
CA VAL A 152 -8.23 -11.49 -15.53
C VAL A 152 -6.74 -11.26 -15.82
N ILE A 153 -6.07 -10.45 -15.01
CA ILE A 153 -4.63 -10.19 -15.11
C ILE A 153 -3.96 -10.47 -13.77
N ASN A 154 -2.93 -11.33 -13.80
CA ASN A 154 -2.09 -11.63 -12.64
C ASN A 154 -0.63 -11.32 -12.97
N ILE A 155 -0.03 -10.38 -12.26
CA ILE A 155 1.36 -9.97 -12.44
C ILE A 155 2.17 -10.33 -11.19
N ALA A 156 3.11 -11.25 -11.36
CA ALA A 156 4.14 -11.57 -10.38
C ALA A 156 5.53 -11.12 -10.88
N GLY A 157 5.69 -10.94 -12.19
CA GLY A 157 6.91 -10.54 -12.85
C GLY A 157 7.09 -9.03 -12.97
N LYS A 158 7.89 -8.62 -13.95
CA LYS A 158 8.27 -7.24 -14.16
C LYS A 158 7.59 -6.65 -15.40
N LEU A 159 7.01 -5.46 -15.24
CA LEU A 159 6.56 -4.62 -16.36
C LEU A 159 7.47 -3.40 -16.45
N GLU A 160 7.99 -3.12 -17.64
CA GLU A 160 8.72 -1.89 -17.98
C GLU A 160 8.03 -1.20 -19.14
N ALA A 161 7.82 0.11 -19.06
CA ALA A 161 7.11 0.81 -20.12
C ALA A 161 7.49 2.29 -20.20
N HIS A 162 7.31 2.86 -21.38
CA HIS A 162 7.49 4.30 -21.59
C HIS A 162 6.27 5.08 -21.04
N TYR A 163 5.05 4.75 -21.49
CA TYR A 163 3.85 5.49 -21.03
C TYR A 163 3.24 4.91 -19.76
N GLY A 164 3.18 3.59 -19.60
CA GLY A 164 2.62 2.98 -18.40
C GLY A 164 2.73 1.45 -18.37
N GLY A 165 2.87 0.90 -17.16
CA GLY A 165 2.95 -0.54 -16.97
C GLY A 165 1.62 -1.25 -17.24
N LEU A 166 0.52 -0.73 -16.67
CA LEU A 166 -0.84 -1.24 -16.84
C LEU A 166 -1.79 -0.11 -17.24
N TYR A 167 -2.61 -0.38 -18.24
CA TYR A 167 -3.64 0.55 -18.70
C TYR A 167 -5.00 -0.13 -18.82
N VAL A 168 -6.03 0.45 -18.22
CA VAL A 168 -7.43 0.08 -18.43
C VAL A 168 -8.14 1.20 -19.16
N ASN A 169 -8.65 0.89 -20.36
CA ASN A 169 -9.25 1.87 -21.27
C ASN A 169 -10.47 2.55 -20.64
N GLY A 170 -10.50 3.89 -20.67
CA GLY A 170 -11.56 4.73 -20.07
C GLY A 170 -12.95 4.54 -20.66
N MET A 171 -13.06 3.88 -21.81
CA MET A 171 -14.36 3.49 -22.37
C MET A 171 -15.01 2.32 -21.63
N ILE A 172 -14.30 1.62 -20.74
CA ILE A 172 -14.85 0.53 -19.93
C ILE A 172 -15.61 1.13 -18.76
N LYS A 173 -16.95 1.17 -18.88
CA LYS A 173 -17.85 1.84 -17.94
C LYS A 173 -18.83 0.88 -17.24
N CYS A 174 -18.79 -0.41 -17.54
CA CYS A 174 -19.66 -1.41 -16.93
C CYS A 174 -19.24 -1.67 -15.47
N LEU A 175 -20.16 -1.47 -14.52
CA LEU A 175 -19.92 -1.50 -13.08
C LEU A 175 -20.30 -2.83 -12.41
N GLU A 176 -21.08 -3.66 -13.11
CA GLU A 176 -21.66 -4.91 -12.62
C GLU A 176 -21.27 -6.09 -13.52
N GLY A 177 -21.54 -7.31 -13.07
CA GLY A 177 -21.14 -8.54 -13.76
C GLY A 177 -19.68 -8.91 -13.50
N ASN A 178 -19.11 -9.72 -14.38
CA ASN A 178 -17.72 -10.16 -14.29
C ASN A 178 -16.76 -9.09 -14.87
N VAL A 179 -16.73 -7.92 -14.26
CA VAL A 179 -15.83 -6.83 -14.63
C VAL A 179 -14.36 -7.25 -14.53
N PRO A 180 -13.42 -6.54 -15.19
CA PRO A 180 -12.01 -6.88 -15.14
C PRO A 180 -11.49 -6.99 -13.71
N VAL A 181 -10.62 -7.99 -13.48
CA VAL A 181 -9.91 -8.21 -12.21
C VAL A 181 -8.42 -8.22 -12.47
N ILE A 182 -7.68 -7.40 -11.72
CA ILE A 182 -6.25 -7.23 -11.89
C ILE A 182 -5.57 -7.39 -10.54
N SER A 183 -4.54 -8.23 -10.48
CA SER A 183 -3.75 -8.43 -9.27
C SER A 183 -2.26 -8.31 -9.53
N THR A 184 -1.55 -7.73 -8.55
CA THR A 184 -0.10 -7.74 -8.46
C THR A 184 0.33 -8.45 -7.18
N THR A 185 1.39 -9.24 -7.25
CA THR A 185 1.98 -9.91 -6.08
C THR A 185 3.08 -9.05 -5.46
N ALA A 186 3.54 -9.41 -4.26
CA ALA A 186 4.65 -8.71 -3.59
C ALA A 186 5.98 -8.78 -4.37
N SER A 187 6.16 -9.77 -5.24
CA SER A 187 7.33 -9.90 -6.11
C SER A 187 7.25 -9.03 -7.36
N SER A 188 6.06 -8.57 -7.75
CA SER A 188 5.91 -7.80 -8.98
C SER A 188 6.57 -6.43 -8.91
N ILE A 189 7.12 -6.00 -10.06
CA ILE A 189 7.76 -4.71 -10.22
C ILE A 189 7.20 -4.04 -11.47
N ILE A 190 6.64 -2.84 -11.32
CA ILE A 190 6.22 -2.01 -12.44
C ILE A 190 7.13 -0.79 -12.48
N LYS A 191 7.84 -0.59 -13.61
CA LYS A 191 8.64 0.60 -13.87
C LYS A 191 8.12 1.32 -15.10
N SER A 192 7.89 2.61 -14.98
CA SER A 192 7.43 3.44 -16.10
C SER A 192 8.15 4.78 -16.14
N GLU A 193 8.43 5.25 -17.35
CA GLU A 193 8.89 6.63 -17.58
C GLU A 193 7.71 7.62 -17.50
N GLY A 194 6.47 7.15 -17.72
CA GLY A 194 5.23 7.87 -17.49
C GLY A 194 4.53 7.39 -16.21
N VAL A 195 3.26 7.00 -16.31
CA VAL A 195 2.41 6.52 -15.20
C VAL A 195 2.64 5.03 -14.95
N GLY A 196 2.74 4.61 -13.70
CA GLY A 196 2.88 3.17 -13.38
C GLY A 196 1.63 2.37 -13.76
N ILE A 197 0.47 2.75 -13.22
CA ILE A 197 -0.86 2.21 -13.53
C ILE A 197 -1.79 3.35 -13.92
N TYR A 198 -2.38 3.27 -15.11
CA TYR A 198 -3.42 4.20 -15.56
C TYR A 198 -4.79 3.52 -15.59
N ALA A 199 -5.56 3.69 -14.53
CA ALA A 199 -6.85 3.05 -14.33
C ALA A 199 -7.99 3.99 -14.74
N ALA A 200 -8.18 4.20 -16.04
CA ALA A 200 -9.23 5.06 -16.59
C ALA A 200 -10.58 4.32 -16.68
N GLY A 201 -10.60 3.03 -16.98
CA GLY A 201 -11.79 2.20 -17.03
C GLY A 201 -12.05 1.44 -15.73
N PHE A 202 -13.31 1.01 -15.56
CA PHE A 202 -13.70 0.29 -14.36
C PHE A 202 -13.12 -1.13 -14.30
N ALA A 203 -12.40 -1.41 -13.21
CA ALA A 203 -11.85 -2.73 -12.89
C ALA A 203 -11.76 -2.89 -11.37
N LYS A 204 -11.57 -4.14 -10.91
CA LYS A 204 -11.23 -4.47 -9.52
C LYS A 204 -9.74 -4.78 -9.43
N TRP A 205 -9.07 -4.13 -8.48
CA TRP A 205 -7.64 -4.18 -8.32
C TRP A 205 -7.24 -4.69 -6.94
N THR A 206 -6.26 -5.61 -6.91
CA THR A 206 -5.58 -6.00 -5.68
C THR A 206 -4.09 -5.76 -5.89
N LEU A 207 -3.54 -4.75 -5.21
CA LEU A 207 -2.18 -4.29 -5.42
C LEU A 207 -1.30 -4.58 -4.20
N ASN A 208 -0.22 -5.34 -4.42
CA ASN A 208 0.80 -5.67 -3.41
C ASN A 208 2.23 -5.48 -3.93
N GLY A 209 2.41 -5.16 -5.21
CA GLY A 209 3.70 -5.04 -5.88
C GLY A 209 4.33 -3.66 -5.76
N ASN A 210 5.56 -3.55 -6.27
CA ASN A 210 6.31 -2.30 -6.29
C ASN A 210 6.09 -1.56 -7.60
N ILE A 211 5.84 -0.26 -7.53
CA ILE A 211 5.63 0.61 -8.69
C ILE A 211 6.54 1.82 -8.57
N ASP A 212 7.33 2.08 -9.62
CA ASP A 212 8.23 3.23 -9.73
C ASP A 212 7.93 3.97 -11.05
N ALA A 213 7.31 5.13 -10.94
CA ALA A 213 6.95 5.99 -12.05
C ALA A 213 7.80 7.26 -12.02
N THR A 214 8.59 7.49 -13.08
CA THR A 214 9.56 8.61 -13.09
C THR A 214 9.01 9.89 -13.69
N GLY A 215 7.96 9.82 -14.52
CA GLY A 215 7.35 10.99 -15.16
C GLY A 215 5.84 11.15 -14.90
N GLY A 216 5.27 10.36 -13.99
CA GLY A 216 3.86 10.43 -13.64
C GLY A 216 3.57 9.91 -12.23
N GLU A 217 2.31 9.62 -11.97
CA GLU A 217 1.85 8.98 -10.74
C GLU A 217 2.21 7.49 -10.74
N ALA A 218 2.48 6.91 -9.56
CA ALA A 218 2.62 5.45 -9.50
C ALA A 218 1.28 4.77 -9.82
N VAL A 219 0.15 5.29 -9.31
CA VAL A 219 -1.19 4.83 -9.68
C VAL A 219 -2.10 6.03 -9.92
N SER A 220 -2.57 6.20 -11.15
CA SER A 220 -3.57 7.20 -11.56
C SER A 220 -4.95 6.54 -11.63
N VAL A 221 -5.81 6.85 -10.66
CA VAL A 221 -7.14 6.26 -10.49
C VAL A 221 -8.21 7.21 -11.00
N LYS A 222 -8.88 6.85 -12.07
CA LYS A 222 -10.05 7.56 -12.63
C LYS A 222 -11.35 6.79 -12.41
N SER A 223 -11.25 5.47 -12.20
CA SER A 223 -12.38 4.57 -11.96
C SER A 223 -11.89 3.24 -11.38
N GLY A 224 -12.75 2.53 -10.64
CA GLY A 224 -12.46 1.19 -10.16
C GLY A 224 -12.53 1.02 -8.66
N ILE A 225 -12.32 -0.23 -8.23
CA ILE A 225 -12.24 -0.62 -6.82
C ILE A 225 -10.81 -1.11 -6.57
N PHE A 226 -10.12 -0.50 -5.63
CA PHE A 226 -8.73 -0.78 -5.28
C PHE A 226 -8.60 -1.27 -3.86
N GLU A 227 -7.92 -2.41 -3.70
CA GLU A 227 -7.44 -2.93 -2.43
C GLU A 227 -5.91 -2.93 -2.47
N ILE A 228 -5.27 -2.08 -1.66
CA ILE A 228 -3.83 -1.91 -1.59
C ILE A 228 -3.37 -2.37 -0.19
N ALA A 229 -2.71 -3.53 -0.12
CA ALA A 229 -2.35 -4.15 1.14
C ALA A 229 -0.83 -4.19 1.39
N GLY A 230 -0.01 -3.80 0.41
CA GLY A 230 1.44 -3.81 0.52
C GLY A 230 2.11 -3.18 -0.69
N GLY A 231 3.44 -3.35 -0.79
CA GLY A 231 4.25 -2.82 -1.88
C GLY A 231 4.80 -1.43 -1.63
N LYS A 232 5.60 -0.96 -2.58
CA LYS A 232 6.17 0.38 -2.58
C LYS A 232 5.75 1.12 -3.84
N TYR A 233 5.13 2.28 -3.66
CA TYR A 233 4.59 3.12 -4.72
C TYR A 233 5.36 4.43 -4.74
N LYS A 234 6.19 4.63 -5.77
CA LYS A 234 7.00 5.83 -5.92
C LYS A 234 6.60 6.60 -7.15
N ALA A 235 6.38 7.91 -6.99
CA ALA A 235 6.12 8.85 -8.05
C ALA A 235 7.16 9.96 -8.06
N SER A 236 7.66 10.29 -9.26
CA SER A 236 8.57 11.42 -9.49
C SER A 236 8.02 12.37 -10.58
N GLY A 237 6.76 12.19 -10.98
CA GLY A 237 6.09 13.04 -11.95
C GLY A 237 5.94 14.49 -11.48
N GLU A 238 5.65 15.37 -12.41
CA GLU A 238 5.47 16.79 -12.15
C GLU A 238 4.25 17.06 -11.26
N TYR A 239 4.32 18.17 -10.54
CA TYR A 239 3.22 18.72 -9.77
C TYR A 239 2.88 20.11 -10.31
N ALA A 240 1.61 20.32 -10.60
CA ALA A 240 1.05 21.64 -10.92
C ALA A 240 -0.04 22.00 -9.91
N ASP A 241 -0.12 23.28 -9.54
CA ASP A 241 -1.19 23.82 -8.69
C ASP A 241 -1.86 25.02 -9.39
N PRO A 242 -3.11 24.87 -9.81
CA PRO A 242 -3.93 23.67 -9.69
C PRO A 242 -3.47 22.55 -10.62
N ALA A 243 -3.63 21.27 -10.19
CA ALA A 243 -3.27 20.11 -11.01
C ALA A 243 -3.93 20.21 -12.40
N VAL A 244 -3.12 20.11 -13.44
CA VAL A 244 -3.54 20.25 -14.84
C VAL A 244 -3.53 18.86 -15.48
N ALA A 245 -4.54 18.54 -16.26
CA ALA A 245 -4.51 17.32 -17.05
C ALA A 245 -3.67 17.55 -18.31
N ASN A 246 -2.83 16.60 -18.63
CA ASN A 246 -2.18 16.53 -19.93
C ASN A 246 -3.16 16.08 -21.02
N GLY A 247 -2.75 16.09 -22.29
CA GLY A 247 -3.58 15.72 -23.43
C GLY A 247 -4.10 14.27 -23.39
N ASN A 248 -3.56 13.41 -22.53
CA ASN A 248 -3.95 12.01 -22.35
C ASN A 248 -4.87 11.78 -21.12
N GLY A 249 -5.26 12.85 -20.42
CA GLY A 249 -6.10 12.77 -19.22
C GLY A 249 -5.36 12.39 -17.95
N THR A 250 -4.04 12.25 -17.99
CA THR A 250 -3.21 12.16 -16.79
C THR A 250 -3.08 13.54 -16.18
N GLU A 251 -3.20 13.67 -14.88
CA GLU A 251 -3.10 14.93 -14.18
C GLU A 251 -1.75 15.07 -13.50
N GLU A 252 -1.20 16.27 -13.52
CA GLU A 252 0.09 16.58 -12.92
C GLU A 252 -0.06 16.78 -11.40
N THR A 253 -0.49 15.73 -10.71
CA THR A 253 -0.62 15.74 -9.25
C THR A 253 0.70 15.41 -8.55
N GLY A 254 1.63 14.78 -9.26
CA GLY A 254 2.89 14.26 -8.73
C GLY A 254 2.71 13.21 -7.64
N ALA A 255 1.48 12.75 -7.37
CA ALA A 255 1.18 11.88 -6.23
C ALA A 255 1.57 10.42 -6.48
N ALA A 256 1.93 9.69 -5.40
CA ALA A 256 2.13 8.25 -5.52
C ALA A 256 0.81 7.56 -5.88
N ILE A 257 -0.28 7.89 -5.19
CA ILE A 257 -1.64 7.49 -5.56
C ILE A 257 -2.44 8.76 -5.86
N SER A 258 -2.86 8.93 -7.10
CA SER A 258 -3.71 10.03 -7.56
C SER A 258 -5.11 9.53 -7.85
N ILE A 259 -6.11 10.04 -7.13
CA ILE A 259 -7.52 9.71 -7.32
C ILE A 259 -8.20 10.95 -7.87
N THR A 260 -8.66 10.90 -9.13
CA THR A 260 -9.25 12.05 -9.77
C THR A 260 -10.58 11.71 -10.41
N SER A 261 -11.65 12.24 -9.82
CA SER A 261 -13.02 12.05 -10.32
C SER A 261 -13.28 12.86 -11.60
N ASN A 262 -13.91 12.22 -12.59
CA ASN A 262 -14.26 12.84 -13.88
C ASN A 262 -15.54 12.23 -14.45
N ASP A 263 -16.41 13.06 -15.02
CA ASP A 263 -17.68 12.61 -15.61
C ASP A 263 -17.51 11.77 -16.89
N GLY A 264 -16.35 11.85 -17.53
CA GLY A 264 -16.02 11.10 -18.75
C GLY A 264 -15.85 9.59 -18.53
N TYR A 265 -15.55 9.18 -17.30
CA TYR A 265 -15.26 7.78 -16.93
C TYR A 265 -16.42 7.11 -16.20
N ALA A 266 -16.24 5.86 -15.78
CA ALA A 266 -17.20 5.16 -14.93
C ALA A 266 -17.25 5.83 -13.54
N LYS A 267 -18.47 6.16 -13.09
CA LYS A 267 -18.69 7.01 -11.91
C LYS A 267 -18.65 6.24 -10.60
N LYS A 268 -17.58 5.44 -10.40
CA LYS A 268 -17.37 4.69 -9.17
C LYS A 268 -15.88 4.52 -8.92
N ILE A 269 -15.43 5.09 -7.80
CA ILE A 269 -14.06 4.95 -7.31
C ILE A 269 -14.13 4.53 -5.84
N GLN A 270 -13.45 3.44 -5.50
CA GLN A 270 -13.29 3.02 -4.12
C GLN A 270 -11.83 2.61 -3.93
N VAL A 271 -11.13 3.25 -2.99
CA VAL A 271 -9.73 2.95 -2.68
C VAL A 271 -9.60 2.63 -1.21
N THR A 272 -9.17 1.41 -0.91
CA THR A 272 -8.87 0.94 0.45
C THR A 272 -7.38 0.65 0.54
N ILE A 273 -6.70 1.33 1.47
CA ILE A 273 -5.27 1.15 1.73
C ILE A 273 -5.13 0.56 3.14
N SER A 274 -4.56 -0.64 3.22
CA SER A 274 -4.33 -1.36 4.47
C SER A 274 -2.86 -1.72 4.70
N GLY A 275 -1.96 -1.15 3.90
CA GLY A 275 -0.51 -1.32 4.01
C GLY A 275 0.20 -0.76 2.78
N GLY A 276 1.53 -0.82 2.79
CA GLY A 276 2.39 -0.32 1.73
C GLY A 276 3.12 0.96 2.10
N THR A 277 4.05 1.36 1.23
CA THR A 277 4.82 2.61 1.35
C THR A 277 4.56 3.47 0.13
N PHE A 278 4.15 4.70 0.33
CA PHE A 278 3.78 5.66 -0.71
C PHE A 278 4.73 6.84 -0.65
N GLU A 279 5.51 7.03 -1.70
CA GLU A 279 6.54 8.08 -1.80
C GLU A 279 6.25 8.99 -2.99
N SER A 280 6.16 10.27 -2.76
CA SER A 280 6.10 11.27 -3.81
C SER A 280 7.27 12.25 -3.70
N VAL A 281 7.95 12.49 -4.84
CA VAL A 281 9.05 13.46 -4.91
C VAL A 281 8.50 14.89 -4.98
N ASN A 282 7.41 15.11 -5.73
CA ASN A 282 6.91 16.46 -6.04
C ASN A 282 5.51 16.77 -5.49
N GLY A 283 4.71 15.76 -5.16
CA GLY A 283 3.32 15.90 -4.71
C GLY A 283 3.04 15.26 -3.35
N ASN A 284 1.78 14.93 -3.13
CA ASN A 284 1.31 14.20 -1.95
C ASN A 284 1.58 12.69 -2.12
N ALA A 285 1.74 11.94 -1.04
CA ALA A 285 1.76 10.48 -1.14
C ALA A 285 0.39 9.94 -1.62
N LEU A 286 -0.69 10.55 -1.14
CA LEU A 286 -2.06 10.28 -1.59
C LEU A 286 -2.77 11.59 -1.89
N TYR A 287 -3.28 11.72 -3.12
CA TYR A 287 -4.10 12.85 -3.57
C TYR A 287 -5.49 12.36 -3.98
N GLU A 288 -6.53 13.06 -3.57
CA GLU A 288 -7.90 12.90 -4.07
C GLU A 288 -8.46 14.25 -4.47
N GLY A 289 -9.04 14.33 -5.67
CA GLY A 289 -9.63 15.54 -6.20
C GLY A 289 -10.47 15.33 -7.46
N ILE A 290 -10.80 16.44 -8.07
CA ILE A 290 -11.54 16.47 -9.34
C ILE A 290 -10.57 16.75 -10.48
N ALA A 291 -10.68 15.97 -11.56
CA ALA A 291 -10.00 16.26 -12.82
C ALA A 291 -10.43 17.63 -13.36
N LYS A 292 -9.48 18.49 -13.73
CA LYS A 292 -9.75 19.86 -14.19
C LYS A 292 -10.02 19.99 -15.70
N ASN A 293 -9.84 18.92 -16.44
CA ASN A 293 -10.13 18.91 -17.86
C ASN A 293 -11.52 18.35 -18.13
N GLY A 294 -12.37 19.18 -18.67
CA GLY A 294 -13.68 18.78 -19.12
C GLY A 294 -14.82 19.08 -18.15
N ASP A 295 -15.97 18.57 -18.46
CA ASP A 295 -17.21 18.80 -17.72
C ASP A 295 -17.18 18.05 -16.39
N VAL A 296 -16.80 18.75 -15.34
CA VAL A 296 -16.86 18.22 -13.97
C VAL A 296 -18.14 18.71 -13.33
N SER A 297 -19.14 17.86 -13.24
CA SER A 297 -20.40 18.18 -12.58
C SER A 297 -20.23 18.23 -11.06
N ALA A 298 -21.16 18.90 -10.37
CA ALA A 298 -21.21 18.86 -8.92
C ALA A 298 -21.34 17.43 -8.36
N ALA A 299 -21.88 16.50 -9.14
CA ALA A 299 -22.02 15.09 -8.80
C ALA A 299 -20.66 14.33 -8.81
N ALA A 300 -19.63 14.83 -9.51
CA ALA A 300 -18.31 14.21 -9.53
C ALA A 300 -17.65 14.20 -8.15
N LYS A 301 -18.04 15.12 -7.27
CA LYS A 301 -17.54 15.20 -5.88
C LYS A 301 -17.83 13.98 -5.01
N SER A 302 -18.78 13.14 -5.37
CA SER A 302 -19.19 11.96 -4.60
C SER A 302 -18.75 10.63 -5.22
N PHE A 303 -17.96 10.63 -6.29
CA PHE A 303 -17.58 9.38 -6.96
C PHE A 303 -16.52 8.59 -6.19
N ALA A 304 -15.67 9.26 -5.42
CA ALA A 304 -14.58 8.65 -4.71
C ALA A 304 -14.92 8.35 -3.24
N THR A 305 -14.61 7.13 -2.82
CA THR A 305 -14.57 6.72 -1.42
C THR A 305 -13.15 6.26 -1.11
N VAL A 306 -12.53 6.85 -0.08
CA VAL A 306 -11.16 6.55 0.33
C VAL A 306 -11.17 6.03 1.77
N SER A 307 -10.36 5.01 2.05
CA SER A 307 -10.14 4.48 3.40
C SER A 307 -8.66 4.11 3.58
N VAL A 308 -8.04 4.64 4.60
CA VAL A 308 -6.65 4.37 5.00
C VAL A 308 -6.66 3.75 6.39
N THR A 309 -6.28 2.48 6.48
CA THR A 309 -6.25 1.74 7.75
C THR A 309 -4.83 1.44 8.23
N ASP A 310 -3.86 1.48 7.31
CA ASP A 310 -2.43 1.32 7.58
C ASP A 310 -1.61 1.77 6.36
N GLY A 311 -0.28 1.86 6.49
CA GLY A 311 0.67 2.24 5.46
C GLY A 311 1.55 3.41 5.88
N THR A 312 2.61 3.67 5.10
CA THR A 312 3.53 4.78 5.30
C THR A 312 3.40 5.76 4.14
N PHE A 313 3.13 7.02 4.45
CA PHE A 313 2.82 8.07 3.46
C PHE A 313 3.84 9.20 3.54
N ASN A 314 4.72 9.26 2.55
CA ASN A 314 5.80 10.24 2.43
C ASN A 314 5.52 11.17 1.23
N GLY A 315 4.91 12.31 1.48
CA GLY A 315 4.77 13.38 0.51
C GLY A 315 6.08 14.18 0.33
N ASN A 316 6.09 15.09 -0.64
CA ASN A 316 7.13 16.10 -0.73
C ASN A 316 7.18 16.93 0.57
N GLU A 317 8.36 17.37 0.99
CA GLU A 317 8.54 18.13 2.25
C GLU A 317 7.69 19.40 2.37
N GLN A 318 7.26 19.97 1.25
CA GLN A 318 6.42 21.18 1.19
C GLN A 318 4.92 20.86 1.00
N LYS A 319 4.55 19.59 1.01
CA LYS A 319 3.17 19.12 0.78
C LYS A 319 2.70 18.29 1.96
N GLU A 320 1.39 18.27 2.17
CA GLU A 320 0.77 17.32 3.10
C GLU A 320 0.99 15.88 2.61
N ALA A 321 1.19 14.93 3.53
CA ALA A 321 1.31 13.51 3.16
C ALA A 321 0.06 13.03 2.40
N ILE A 322 -1.13 13.48 2.82
CA ILE A 322 -2.42 13.20 2.20
C ILE A 322 -3.14 14.51 1.89
N ALA A 323 -3.74 14.61 0.70
CA ALA A 323 -4.66 15.68 0.34
C ALA A 323 -5.98 15.09 -0.17
N ILE A 324 -7.07 15.31 0.55
CA ILE A 324 -8.44 14.92 0.17
C ILE A 324 -9.24 16.19 -0.05
N THR A 325 -9.58 16.49 -1.30
CA THR A 325 -10.14 17.82 -1.65
C THR A 325 -11.65 17.80 -1.84
N THR A 326 -12.23 16.69 -2.28
CA THR A 326 -13.63 16.66 -2.74
C THR A 326 -14.49 15.53 -2.15
N ALA A 327 -13.90 14.47 -1.59
CA ALA A 327 -14.69 13.41 -0.97
C ALA A 327 -15.60 13.99 0.14
N ASP A 328 -16.88 13.66 0.11
CA ASP A 328 -17.86 14.13 1.09
C ASP A 328 -17.50 13.71 2.51
N ASN A 329 -16.84 12.56 2.65
CA ASN A 329 -16.33 12.08 3.93
C ASN A 329 -14.80 12.23 3.98
N LYS A 330 -14.34 13.29 4.64
CA LYS A 330 -12.90 13.51 4.87
C LYS A 330 -12.31 12.69 6.01
N ALA A 331 -13.14 12.01 6.81
CA ALA A 331 -12.68 11.12 7.87
C ALA A 331 -12.28 9.76 7.26
N VAL A 332 -11.11 9.70 6.65
CA VAL A 332 -10.64 8.55 5.86
C VAL A 332 -9.51 7.77 6.53
N VAL A 333 -8.81 8.38 7.51
CA VAL A 333 -7.62 7.81 8.16
C VAL A 333 -8.00 7.17 9.49
N SER A 334 -7.80 5.85 9.59
CA SER A 334 -7.95 5.09 10.83
C SER A 334 -6.66 4.44 11.33
N GLY A 335 -5.55 4.60 10.60
CA GLY A 335 -4.21 4.12 10.94
C GLY A 335 -3.19 4.54 9.90
N GLY A 336 -1.91 4.19 10.14
CA GLY A 336 -0.78 4.51 9.26
C GLY A 336 0.18 5.53 9.87
N THR A 337 1.28 5.76 9.14
CA THR A 337 2.37 6.68 9.46
C THR A 337 2.52 7.71 8.35
N PHE A 338 2.69 8.99 8.71
CA PHE A 338 2.62 10.10 7.76
C PHE A 338 3.82 11.04 7.96
N SER A 339 4.36 11.57 6.87
CA SER A 339 5.45 12.56 6.91
C SER A 339 5.00 13.96 7.36
N THR A 340 3.70 14.21 7.41
CA THR A 340 3.09 15.46 7.91
C THR A 340 1.81 15.15 8.67
N SER A 341 1.33 16.11 9.50
CA SER A 341 0.04 15.95 10.19
C SER A 341 -1.12 15.85 9.20
N VAL A 342 -1.93 14.81 9.37
CA VAL A 342 -3.15 14.55 8.59
C VAL A 342 -4.41 14.60 9.47
N LYS A 343 -4.34 15.35 10.59
CA LYS A 343 -5.42 15.47 11.59
C LYS A 343 -6.80 15.83 11.02
N GLY A 344 -6.83 16.55 9.89
CA GLY A 344 -8.07 16.91 9.18
C GLY A 344 -8.79 15.73 8.52
N TYR A 345 -8.14 14.57 8.41
CA TYR A 345 -8.65 13.39 7.73
C TYR A 345 -8.85 12.19 8.66
N VAL A 346 -8.61 12.36 9.96
CA VAL A 346 -8.64 11.27 10.94
C VAL A 346 -10.08 10.95 11.35
N VAL A 347 -10.42 9.65 11.44
CA VAL A 347 -11.74 9.19 11.89
C VAL A 347 -11.97 9.53 13.37
N SER A 348 -13.24 9.67 13.74
CA SER A 348 -13.61 9.88 15.14
C SER A 348 -13.16 8.69 16.01
N GLY A 349 -12.68 9.00 17.23
CA GLY A 349 -12.16 7.99 18.16
C GLY A 349 -10.64 7.92 18.21
N LEU A 350 -9.91 8.40 17.19
CA LEU A 350 -8.47 8.65 17.29
C LEU A 350 -8.26 10.08 17.82
N ASN A 351 -7.94 10.18 19.10
CA ASN A 351 -7.98 11.45 19.85
C ASN A 351 -6.61 12.09 20.04
N TYR A 352 -5.55 11.36 19.75
CA TYR A 352 -4.18 11.78 19.98
C TYR A 352 -3.34 11.65 18.71
N GLU A 353 -2.64 12.73 18.35
CA GLU A 353 -1.57 12.74 17.35
C GLU A 353 -0.24 12.54 18.10
N ALA A 354 0.53 11.54 17.73
CA ALA A 354 1.88 11.33 18.21
C ALA A 354 2.88 11.63 17.10
N VAL A 355 3.93 12.38 17.43
CA VAL A 355 5.01 12.74 16.51
C VAL A 355 6.32 12.19 17.03
N ASN A 356 7.03 11.45 16.19
CA ASN A 356 8.34 10.90 16.51
C ASN A 356 9.27 11.02 15.29
N GLY A 357 10.36 11.77 15.40
CA GLY A 357 11.33 11.92 14.32
C GLY A 357 10.76 12.53 13.03
N GLY A 358 9.68 13.31 13.11
CA GLY A 358 8.98 13.89 11.95
C GLY A 358 7.90 12.96 11.34
N GLU A 359 7.67 11.79 11.93
CA GLU A 359 6.58 10.89 11.57
C GLU A 359 5.38 11.11 12.48
N TYR A 360 4.19 11.12 11.90
CA TYR A 360 2.90 11.35 12.55
C TYR A 360 2.07 10.07 12.57
N THR A 361 1.54 9.71 13.75
CA THR A 361 0.61 8.59 13.95
C THR A 361 -0.58 9.01 14.80
N TYR A 362 -1.69 8.26 14.76
CA TYR A 362 -2.93 8.64 15.43
C TYR A 362 -3.46 7.51 16.31
N HIS A 363 -3.88 7.84 17.54
CA HIS A 363 -4.22 6.90 18.59
C HIS A 363 -5.52 7.25 19.30
N GLY A 364 -6.27 6.21 19.71
CA GLY A 364 -7.51 6.39 20.45
C GLY A 364 -7.32 6.74 21.92
N ASP A 365 -6.20 6.31 22.51
CA ASP A 365 -5.85 6.52 23.92
C ASP A 365 -4.43 7.08 24.09
N ILE A 366 -4.22 7.77 25.21
CA ILE A 366 -2.94 8.43 25.47
C ILE A 366 -1.77 7.48 25.70
N ASN A 367 -2.00 6.28 26.24
CA ASN A 367 -0.90 5.35 26.48
C ASN A 367 -0.31 4.81 25.17
N SER A 368 -1.19 4.50 24.20
CA SER A 368 -0.77 4.12 22.85
C SER A 368 -0.02 5.26 22.15
N ALA A 369 -0.46 6.51 22.34
CA ALA A 369 0.23 7.68 21.80
C ALA A 369 1.62 7.87 22.41
N VAL A 370 1.76 7.70 23.74
CA VAL A 370 3.06 7.76 24.44
C VAL A 370 4.02 6.69 23.92
N ALA A 371 3.54 5.47 23.72
CA ALA A 371 4.37 4.40 23.18
C ALA A 371 4.90 4.70 21.77
N ALA A 372 4.08 5.37 20.95
CA ALA A 372 4.46 5.75 19.58
C ALA A 372 5.40 6.97 19.56
N ALA A 373 5.12 8.01 20.38
CA ALA A 373 5.94 9.22 20.44
C ALA A 373 7.33 8.94 21.05
N GLY A 374 7.40 8.11 22.08
CA GLY A 374 8.65 7.82 22.79
C GLY A 374 9.26 9.03 23.48
N ALA A 375 10.53 8.91 23.88
CA ALA A 375 11.21 9.89 24.72
C ALA A 375 11.45 11.27 24.07
N ASN A 376 11.61 11.29 22.75
CA ASN A 376 11.90 12.51 21.99
C ASN A 376 10.69 13.00 21.19
N GLY A 377 9.55 12.35 21.37
CA GLY A 377 8.35 12.67 20.63
C GLY A 377 7.42 13.63 21.37
N GLU A 378 6.43 14.07 20.63
CA GLU A 378 5.40 15.03 21.07
C GLU A 378 4.02 14.41 20.88
N ILE A 379 3.09 14.72 21.78
CA ILE A 379 1.70 14.26 21.71
C ILE A 379 0.78 15.47 21.78
N LYS A 380 -0.20 15.51 20.89
CA LYS A 380 -1.31 16.49 20.88
C LYS A 380 -2.66 15.78 21.03
N ASN A 381 -3.52 16.34 21.87
CA ASN A 381 -4.90 15.92 21.98
C ASN A 381 -5.73 16.63 20.89
N LEU A 382 -6.29 15.88 19.96
CA LEU A 382 -7.08 16.40 18.83
C LEU A 382 -8.47 16.90 19.23
N LYS A 383 -8.94 16.56 20.44
CA LYS A 383 -10.23 17.02 21.01
C LYS A 383 -10.12 18.34 21.75
N GLU A 384 -8.91 18.84 21.97
CA GLU A 384 -8.73 20.12 22.66
C GLU A 384 -9.38 21.24 21.86
N THR A 385 -10.21 22.02 22.56
CA THR A 385 -10.65 23.31 22.04
C THR A 385 -9.49 24.28 22.29
N PRO A 386 -8.88 24.88 21.27
CA PRO A 386 -7.80 25.83 21.46
C PRO A 386 -8.26 26.95 22.41
N ALA A 387 -7.60 27.09 23.54
CA ALA A 387 -7.75 28.29 24.34
C ALA A 387 -7.04 29.46 23.63
N GLN A 388 -7.46 30.69 23.87
CA GLN A 388 -6.71 31.84 23.41
C GLN A 388 -5.39 31.95 24.23
N GLY A 389 -4.32 31.38 23.70
CA GLY A 389 -3.01 31.37 24.35
C GLY A 389 -1.96 30.62 23.49
N SER A 390 -0.72 30.68 23.96
CA SER A 390 0.38 29.91 23.37
C SER A 390 0.27 28.46 23.78
N ASP A 391 0.79 27.56 22.95
CA ASP A 391 0.98 26.17 23.33
C ASP A 391 1.95 26.04 24.49
N HIS A 392 1.66 25.13 25.42
CA HIS A 392 2.52 24.75 26.53
C HIS A 392 3.01 23.32 26.39
N ASP A 393 4.21 23.06 26.88
CA ASP A 393 4.78 21.71 26.92
C ASP A 393 4.72 21.17 28.35
N VAL A 394 4.05 20.02 28.52
CA VAL A 394 4.07 19.25 29.77
C VAL A 394 5.02 18.06 29.55
N ILE A 395 6.21 18.16 30.13
CA ILE A 395 7.30 17.20 29.94
C ILE A 395 7.22 16.14 31.03
N LEU A 396 6.96 14.92 30.62
CA LEU A 396 6.83 13.76 31.50
C LEU A 396 8.19 13.04 31.64
N LYS A 397 8.63 12.78 32.90
CA LYS A 397 9.91 12.14 33.20
C LYS A 397 9.76 10.91 34.11
N ASP A 398 10.61 9.88 33.92
CA ASP A 398 10.86 8.82 34.92
C ASP A 398 12.30 8.98 35.42
N GLY A 399 12.45 9.55 36.62
CA GLY A 399 13.72 10.07 37.10
C GLY A 399 14.19 11.24 36.23
N ASP A 400 15.40 11.14 35.68
CA ASP A 400 15.97 12.16 34.77
C ASP A 400 15.63 11.92 33.29
N THR A 401 15.03 10.78 32.97
CA THR A 401 14.71 10.40 31.60
C THR A 401 13.37 10.96 31.17
N VAL A 402 13.34 11.69 30.05
CA VAL A 402 12.09 12.13 29.42
C VAL A 402 11.35 10.91 28.86
N VAL A 403 10.09 10.77 29.22
CA VAL A 403 9.18 9.74 28.69
C VAL A 403 8.54 10.22 27.40
N THR A 404 8.01 11.46 27.42
CA THR A 404 7.40 12.14 26.28
C THR A 404 7.07 13.59 26.64
N THR A 405 6.65 14.38 25.65
CA THR A 405 6.13 15.74 25.82
C THR A 405 4.67 15.80 25.39
N LEU A 406 3.80 16.32 26.26
CA LEU A 406 2.40 16.62 25.94
C LEU A 406 2.30 18.10 25.59
N ARG A 407 1.97 18.41 24.33
CA ARG A 407 1.81 19.78 23.87
C ARG A 407 0.35 20.18 23.84
N THR A 408 0.01 21.27 24.49
CA THR A 408 -1.37 21.71 24.65
C THR A 408 -1.52 23.22 24.64
N SER A 409 -2.63 23.72 24.10
CA SER A 409 -3.14 25.09 24.33
C SER A 409 -4.33 25.09 25.30
N ALA A 410 -4.74 23.95 25.82
CA ALA A 410 -5.84 23.83 26.79
C ALA A 410 -5.38 24.13 28.21
N THR A 411 -6.36 24.29 29.12
CA THR A 411 -6.12 24.47 30.53
C THR A 411 -5.77 23.20 31.29
N SER A 412 -5.82 22.05 30.64
CA SER A 412 -5.49 20.75 31.23
C SER A 412 -5.08 19.72 30.17
N VAL A 413 -4.30 18.71 30.57
CA VAL A 413 -3.90 17.57 29.76
C VAL A 413 -4.25 16.27 30.44
N ASP A 414 -4.56 15.24 29.63
CA ASP A 414 -4.67 13.87 30.11
C ASP A 414 -3.28 13.28 30.36
N LEU A 415 -3.14 12.60 31.48
CA LEU A 415 -1.87 11.99 31.89
C LEU A 415 -1.87 10.49 31.59
N PRO A 416 -0.80 9.95 30.97
CA PRO A 416 -0.67 8.52 30.74
C PRO A 416 -0.39 7.76 32.03
N THR A 417 -0.66 6.45 32.00
CA THR A 417 -0.28 5.52 33.05
C THR A 417 0.93 4.73 32.57
N LEU A 418 1.99 4.66 33.35
CA LEU A 418 3.18 3.88 33.03
C LEU A 418 3.13 2.49 33.65
N THR A 419 3.88 1.58 33.05
CA THR A 419 4.13 0.24 33.57
C THR A 419 5.62 0.01 33.78
N LYS A 420 5.99 -0.59 34.94
CA LYS A 420 7.37 -0.93 35.29
C LYS A 420 7.38 -2.23 36.10
N THR A 421 8.15 -3.22 35.62
CA THR A 421 8.23 -4.53 36.30
C THR A 421 8.66 -4.39 37.75
N GLY A 422 7.91 -4.97 38.67
CA GLY A 422 8.19 -4.92 40.10
C GLY A 422 7.73 -3.63 40.80
N TYR A 423 7.06 -2.72 40.11
CA TYR A 423 6.57 -1.47 40.65
C TYR A 423 5.09 -1.22 40.30
N THR A 424 4.42 -0.49 41.18
CA THR A 424 3.08 0.06 40.94
C THR A 424 3.21 1.55 40.68
N PHE A 425 2.68 2.03 39.55
CA PHE A 425 2.61 3.46 39.22
C PHE A 425 1.62 4.16 40.13
N LYS A 426 2.02 5.29 40.74
CA LYS A 426 1.22 6.10 41.67
C LYS A 426 0.71 7.40 41.07
N GLY A 427 1.26 7.82 39.94
CA GLY A 427 0.93 9.08 39.28
C GLY A 427 2.15 9.91 38.95
N TRP A 428 1.90 11.13 38.60
CA TRP A 428 2.87 12.13 38.16
C TRP A 428 3.01 13.25 39.20
N LYS A 429 4.19 13.48 39.72
CA LYS A 429 4.49 14.50 40.73
C LYS A 429 4.97 15.78 40.05
N ASP A 430 4.33 16.91 40.35
CA ASP A 430 4.77 18.24 39.95
C ASP A 430 5.89 18.82 40.84
N ASP A 431 6.41 19.99 40.46
CA ASP A 431 7.48 20.68 41.20
C ASP A 431 7.04 21.15 42.60
N ALA A 432 5.74 21.28 42.84
CA ALA A 432 5.19 21.56 44.17
C ALA A 432 5.05 20.30 45.04
N GLY A 433 5.38 19.12 44.51
CA GLY A 433 5.32 17.83 45.20
C GLY A 433 3.96 17.16 45.19
N LYS A 434 2.96 17.73 44.53
CA LYS A 434 1.62 17.14 44.39
C LYS A 434 1.63 16.06 43.33
N VAL A 435 0.96 14.92 43.63
CA VAL A 435 0.80 13.80 42.69
C VAL A 435 -0.54 13.90 41.98
N HIS A 436 -0.50 13.83 40.66
CA HIS A 436 -1.63 13.87 39.75
C HIS A 436 -1.87 12.51 39.08
N THR A 437 -3.13 12.14 38.91
CA THR A 437 -3.56 10.94 38.19
C THR A 437 -4.68 11.32 37.24
N GLY A 438 -4.66 10.76 36.03
CA GLY A 438 -5.69 11.01 35.03
C GLY A 438 -5.54 12.34 34.30
N THR A 439 -5.58 13.46 35.01
CA THR A 439 -5.53 14.81 34.39
C THR A 439 -4.61 15.72 35.15
N PHE A 440 -3.88 16.58 34.47
CA PHE A 440 -3.11 17.69 35.02
C PHE A 440 -3.72 19.00 34.55
N THR A 441 -4.12 19.86 35.51
CA THR A 441 -4.61 21.23 35.23
C THR A 441 -3.46 22.19 35.27
N LEU A 442 -3.23 22.92 34.18
CA LEU A 442 -2.19 23.92 34.08
C LEU A 442 -2.52 25.12 35.01
N PRO A 443 -1.54 25.71 35.72
CA PRO A 443 -1.76 26.92 36.51
C PRO A 443 -2.24 28.08 35.66
N SER A 444 -3.21 28.84 36.13
CA SER A 444 -3.90 29.93 35.42
C SER A 444 -3.05 31.15 35.07
N GLN A 445 -1.79 31.19 35.52
CA GLN A 445 -0.84 32.28 35.27
C GLN A 445 0.37 31.84 34.44
N ALA A 446 0.29 30.71 33.77
CA ALA A 446 1.38 30.21 32.93
C ALA A 446 1.54 31.11 31.69
N VAL A 447 2.56 31.93 31.68
CA VAL A 447 2.77 32.88 30.57
C VAL A 447 3.65 32.30 29.47
N THR A 448 4.52 31.34 29.74
CA THR A 448 5.37 30.72 28.69
C THR A 448 6.16 29.48 29.16
N ASP A 449 5.86 28.93 30.35
CA ASP A 449 6.75 27.94 30.95
C ASP A 449 6.38 26.51 30.62
N ASN A 450 7.39 25.70 30.45
CA ASN A 450 7.26 24.23 30.36
C ASN A 450 6.97 23.70 31.78
N PHE A 451 6.06 22.73 31.85
CA PHE A 451 5.72 22.02 33.08
C PHE A 451 6.45 20.70 33.14
N TYR A 452 7.03 20.37 34.28
CA TYR A 452 7.71 19.09 34.47
C TYR A 452 6.93 18.21 35.44
N LEU A 453 6.65 17.01 35.05
CA LEU A 453 6.00 16.01 35.88
C LEU A 453 6.87 14.75 35.96
N THR A 454 7.15 14.26 37.16
CA THR A 454 7.99 13.10 37.39
C THR A 454 7.17 11.92 37.88
N ALA A 455 7.39 10.74 37.27
CA ALA A 455 6.72 9.50 37.62
C ALA A 455 7.00 9.08 39.08
N VAL A 456 5.96 8.70 39.79
CA VAL A 456 6.05 8.18 41.17
C VAL A 456 5.72 6.70 41.19
N TRP A 457 6.61 5.93 41.77
CA TRP A 457 6.54 4.48 41.85
C TRP A 457 6.51 3.98 43.28
N SER A 458 5.80 2.88 43.52
CA SER A 458 5.87 2.09 44.74
C SER A 458 6.39 0.68 44.41
N ALA A 459 7.46 0.22 45.04
CA ALA A 459 7.92 -1.13 44.85
C ALA A 459 6.86 -2.14 45.32
N ASN A 460 6.66 -3.20 44.54
CA ASN A 460 5.77 -4.28 44.92
C ASN A 460 6.48 -5.15 45.96
N SER A 461 5.86 -5.31 47.14
CA SER A 461 6.37 -6.24 48.13
C SER A 461 6.12 -7.70 47.65
N TYR A 462 7.17 -8.39 47.34
CA TYR A 462 7.09 -9.86 47.20
C TYR A 462 7.05 -10.45 48.58
N TYR A 463 5.94 -11.03 49.01
CA TYR A 463 5.93 -11.94 50.14
C TYR A 463 6.67 -13.19 49.75
N TYR A 464 7.91 -13.30 50.24
CA TYR A 464 8.65 -14.57 50.21
C TYR A 464 7.94 -15.50 51.20
N TYR A 465 7.16 -16.47 50.71
CA TYR A 465 6.73 -17.57 51.51
C TYR A 465 7.99 -18.45 51.74
N ALA A 466 8.64 -18.27 52.90
CA ALA A 466 9.64 -19.21 53.30
C ALA A 466 8.94 -20.56 53.49
N PRO A 467 9.35 -21.64 52.80
CA PRO A 467 8.80 -22.93 53.07
C PRO A 467 9.20 -23.31 54.49
N THR A 468 8.23 -23.64 55.34
CA THR A 468 8.47 -24.25 56.65
C THR A 468 9.24 -25.57 56.42
N THR A 469 10.50 -25.56 56.82
CA THR A 469 11.38 -26.71 56.75
C THR A 469 10.90 -27.79 57.69
N THR A 470 10.41 -28.89 57.12
CA THR A 470 10.57 -30.21 57.74
C THR A 470 11.73 -30.87 57.01
N ASP A 471 12.76 -31.19 57.84
CA ASP A 471 14.00 -31.83 57.44
C ASP A 471 13.80 -33.07 56.56
N THR A 472 14.45 -33.11 55.41
CA THR A 472 15.20 -34.29 54.94
C THR A 472 16.28 -33.81 53.95
N LYS A 473 17.53 -34.16 54.31
CA LYS A 473 18.72 -33.91 53.50
C LYS A 473 18.62 -34.59 52.14
N THR A 474 18.88 -33.84 51.07
CA THR A 474 19.63 -34.32 49.90
C THR A 474 20.19 -33.14 49.13
N ASP A 475 21.36 -33.34 48.56
CA ASP A 475 22.32 -32.41 48.00
C ASP A 475 21.82 -31.36 47.01
N SER A 476 22.41 -30.17 47.17
CA SER A 476 22.26 -29.02 46.26
C SER A 476 22.96 -29.19 44.91
N PRO A 477 22.43 -28.59 43.85
CA PRO A 477 23.29 -27.93 42.89
C PRO A 477 23.18 -26.38 43.04
N LYS A 478 24.35 -25.81 43.24
CA LYS A 478 24.58 -24.37 43.21
C LYS A 478 24.43 -23.86 41.77
N THR A 479 23.72 -22.82 41.60
CA THR A 479 24.12 -21.58 40.90
C THR A 479 22.88 -20.73 40.63
N PHE A 480 22.72 -19.63 41.36
CA PHE A 480 21.94 -18.50 40.92
C PHE A 480 22.92 -17.34 40.79
N ASP A 481 23.18 -16.99 39.55
CA ASP A 481 23.91 -15.78 39.21
C ASP A 481 22.94 -14.60 39.22
N VAL A 482 23.30 -13.59 40.00
CA VAL A 482 22.54 -12.33 40.12
C VAL A 482 22.97 -11.45 39.00
N GLY A 483 22.17 -11.31 37.94
CA GLY A 483 22.51 -10.36 36.89
C GLY A 483 21.66 -10.44 35.64
N VAL A 484 20.35 -10.21 35.73
CA VAL A 484 19.58 -9.74 34.55
C VAL A 484 18.42 -8.87 35.05
N GLY A 485 18.71 -7.68 35.32
CA GLY A 485 17.72 -6.66 35.64
C GLY A 485 17.91 -5.45 34.74
N ILE A 486 17.71 -5.57 33.45
CA ILE A 486 17.47 -4.48 32.51
C ILE A 486 17.16 -5.18 31.17
N TYR A 487 15.89 -5.25 30.76
CA TYR A 487 15.41 -5.40 29.38
C TYR A 487 13.98 -5.96 29.38
N ALA A 488 13.02 -5.17 29.78
CA ALA A 488 11.60 -5.49 29.58
C ALA A 488 10.76 -4.25 29.18
N VAL A 489 11.40 -3.26 28.54
CA VAL A 489 10.68 -2.14 27.89
C VAL A 489 10.61 -2.35 26.38
N THR A 490 11.25 -3.39 25.83
CA THR A 490 11.31 -3.66 24.38
C THR A 490 10.46 -4.84 23.89
N ALA A 491 9.62 -5.44 24.73
CA ALA A 491 8.88 -6.64 24.37
C ALA A 491 7.45 -6.42 23.82
N LEU A 492 7.01 -5.17 23.66
CA LEU A 492 5.70 -4.87 23.02
C LEU A 492 5.81 -4.18 21.65
N LEU A 493 7.03 -4.00 21.13
CA LEU A 493 7.26 -3.36 19.82
C LEU A 493 7.76 -4.33 18.73
N SER A 494 7.61 -5.64 18.91
CA SER A 494 8.17 -6.61 17.96
C SER A 494 7.17 -7.62 17.41
N VAL A 495 6.00 -7.19 16.96
CA VAL A 495 5.13 -8.05 16.14
C VAL A 495 5.05 -7.60 14.68
N THR A 496 5.66 -6.48 14.32
CA THR A 496 5.66 -6.00 12.93
C THR A 496 7.05 -5.71 12.33
N GLY A 497 8.13 -6.19 12.93
CA GLY A 497 9.49 -5.82 12.51
C GLY A 497 10.55 -6.92 12.51
N MET A 498 10.21 -8.21 12.30
CA MET A 498 11.25 -9.24 12.14
C MET A 498 11.00 -10.18 10.97
N ALA A 499 11.31 -9.68 9.80
CA ALA A 499 11.67 -10.53 8.68
C ALA A 499 12.78 -9.87 7.86
N TRP A 500 13.94 -9.58 8.47
CA TRP A 500 15.17 -9.38 7.70
C TRP A 500 16.42 -9.30 8.60
N ALA A 501 17.02 -10.44 8.86
CA ALA A 501 18.48 -10.60 9.02
C ALA A 501 18.79 -12.04 9.39
N GLY A 502 19.40 -12.78 8.48
CA GLY A 502 20.00 -14.07 8.85
C GLY A 502 20.17 -15.05 7.72
N LYS A 503 21.01 -14.72 6.73
CA LYS A 503 21.82 -15.75 6.06
C LYS A 503 23.07 -15.13 5.47
N LYS A 504 24.15 -15.18 6.24
CA LYS A 504 25.51 -15.29 5.71
C LYS A 504 26.31 -16.25 6.60
N ARG A 505 26.89 -17.22 5.90
CA ARG A 505 27.95 -18.22 6.21
C ARG A 505 27.38 -19.64 6.36
N HIS A 506 27.56 -20.50 5.41
CA HIS A 506 28.77 -21.12 4.83
C HIS A 506 28.45 -21.55 3.41
#